data_a6efe7b5cd28a513a6c8233b7ccf0cef
#
_entry.id   a6efe7b5cd28a513a6c8233b7ccf0cef
#
_cell.length_a   1.000
_cell.length_b   1.000
_cell.length_c   1.000
_cell.angle_alpha   90.00
_cell.angle_beta   90.00
_cell.angle_gamma   90.00
#
_symmetry.space_group_name_H-M   'P 1'
#
loop_
_entity.id
_entity.type
_entity.pdbx_description
1 polymer ?
#
loop_
_entity_poly.entity_id
_entity_poly.type
_entity_poly.pdbx_seq_one_letter_code
_entity_poly.pdbx_strand_id
1 'polypeptide(L)'
;MSINSVLTLLFCYTFLLANSNLVSAQPFDYPSANLSTSWTNTPSAPHSVQFTDGSLIRATLLRGSFGPKFACGFYCNGKCDSYLFAVFIVQTNSGSGIVQPSIGFPQVVWSANRNHPVKINATLQLTSDGDLVLRDADGSVAWSTNTAGKSVAGLNLTESGNLVLFNQRKAVVWQSFDHPTDALVPGQKLVAGQKLTASVSRTNWTDAGFYSLLVNSRGLFAYIQSNPPQAYYEKIVSGSDTSRTASYIKLLNGSLALYIHSSEPGEPSETIPIPQALSAQYMKLESDGHLRVYEWQSGWKQVADLLTGFYGECAYPLVCGKYSICSNGQCSCPGSSSSGARYFRQSVEKHPDQGCTEITPLRCSGSKKQRLLEVPDVTYFTFNSSIGNTNVERCKQACLGDCSCKAAVFRYGSDPSNGECFLPKEVFSIMDNDKEKTHYNSTAFLKVQNRR
;
A
#
# COMPACT_ATOMS: atom_id res chain seq x y z
N MET A 1 -17.32 -42.44 62.21
CA MET A 1 -17.63 -41.30 61.38
C MET A 1 -19.11 -41.03 61.48
N SER A 2 -19.50 -39.83 61.94
CA SER A 2 -20.90 -39.52 62.15
C SER A 2 -21.59 -39.22 60.80
N ILE A 3 -22.86 -39.53 60.69
CA ILE A 3 -23.68 -39.31 59.50
C ILE A 3 -23.59 -37.86 58.98
N ASN A 4 -23.41 -36.90 59.90
CA ASN A 4 -23.20 -35.50 59.55
C ASN A 4 -21.92 -35.22 58.76
N SER A 5 -20.83 -35.94 59.01
CA SER A 5 -19.57 -35.75 58.25
C SER A 5 -19.67 -36.27 56.83
N VAL A 6 -20.46 -37.33 56.58
CA VAL A 6 -20.69 -37.86 55.24
C VAL A 6 -21.61 -36.94 54.43
N LEU A 7 -22.64 -36.35 55.05
CA LEU A 7 -23.52 -35.40 54.38
C LEU A 7 -22.78 -34.09 54.00
N THR A 8 -21.86 -33.63 54.86
CA THR A 8 -21.08 -32.40 54.56
C THR A 8 -20.07 -32.67 53.41
N LEU A 9 -19.47 -33.83 53.37
CA LEU A 9 -18.58 -34.25 52.25
C LEU A 9 -19.33 -34.41 50.94
N LEU A 10 -20.55 -34.99 50.97
CA LEU A 10 -21.39 -35.08 49.75
C LEU A 10 -21.83 -33.71 49.24
N PHE A 11 -22.21 -32.78 50.14
CA PHE A 11 -22.61 -31.42 49.77
C PHE A 11 -21.44 -30.62 49.20
N CYS A 12 -20.21 -30.73 49.73
CA CYS A 12 -18.99 -30.15 49.15
C CYS A 12 -18.68 -30.72 47.79
N TYR A 13 -18.85 -32.03 47.57
CA TYR A 13 -18.59 -32.67 46.31
C TYR A 13 -19.60 -32.30 45.23
N THR A 14 -20.88 -32.16 45.59
CA THR A 14 -21.91 -31.67 44.63
C THR A 14 -21.73 -30.19 44.30
N PHE A 15 -21.27 -29.37 45.27
CA PHE A 15 -20.97 -27.95 45.02
C PHE A 15 -19.72 -27.75 44.17
N LEU A 16 -18.72 -28.61 44.26
CA LEU A 16 -17.54 -28.63 43.40
C LEU A 16 -17.87 -29.11 41.99
N LEU A 17 -18.83 -30.01 41.81
CA LEU A 17 -19.28 -30.48 40.51
C LEU A 17 -20.26 -29.49 39.82
N ALA A 18 -21.01 -28.70 40.59
CA ALA A 18 -21.93 -27.70 40.05
C ALA A 18 -21.23 -26.40 39.62
N ASN A 19 -19.99 -26.14 40.08
CA ASN A 19 -19.19 -24.98 39.68
C ASN A 19 -18.08 -25.30 38.68
N SER A 20 -18.05 -26.48 38.10
CA SER A 20 -17.35 -26.69 36.85
C SER A 20 -18.15 -26.03 35.74
N ASN A 21 -18.17 -24.67 35.72
CA ASN A 21 -18.29 -23.94 34.48
C ASN A 21 -17.18 -24.52 33.63
N LEU A 22 -17.54 -25.37 32.70
CA LEU A 22 -16.71 -25.70 31.57
C LEU A 22 -16.39 -24.35 30.89
N VAL A 23 -15.32 -23.72 31.37
CA VAL A 23 -14.61 -22.75 30.56
C VAL A 23 -14.17 -23.61 29.37
N SER A 24 -15.03 -23.61 28.34
CA SER A 24 -14.66 -24.12 27.03
C SER A 24 -13.40 -23.35 26.68
N ALA A 25 -12.25 -24.00 26.86
CA ALA A 25 -10.98 -23.47 26.39
C ALA A 25 -11.21 -23.22 24.91
N GLN A 26 -11.25 -21.94 24.53
CA GLN A 26 -11.45 -21.61 23.13
C GLN A 26 -10.32 -22.26 22.32
N PRO A 27 -10.65 -22.87 21.17
CA PRO A 27 -9.62 -23.52 20.39
C PRO A 27 -8.51 -22.51 20.05
N PHE A 28 -7.27 -22.93 20.23
CA PHE A 28 -6.06 -22.17 19.91
C PHE A 28 -5.99 -21.74 18.45
N ASP A 29 -6.72 -22.42 17.59
CA ASP A 29 -6.71 -22.27 16.16
C ASP A 29 -8.14 -22.46 15.64
N TYR A 30 -8.74 -21.40 15.12
CA TYR A 30 -10.07 -21.43 14.51
C TYR A 30 -10.01 -20.76 13.12
N PRO A 31 -9.21 -21.34 12.18
CA PRO A 31 -8.93 -20.73 10.89
C PRO A 31 -10.04 -20.93 9.85
N SER A 32 -11.08 -21.71 10.16
CA SER A 32 -12.09 -22.09 9.17
C SER A 32 -13.52 -21.85 9.66
N ALA A 33 -14.42 -21.68 8.72
CA ALA A 33 -15.85 -21.57 8.96
C ALA A 33 -16.66 -22.36 7.92
N ASN A 34 -17.79 -22.88 8.35
CA ASN A 34 -18.76 -23.59 7.52
C ASN A 34 -19.79 -22.61 6.93
N LEU A 35 -20.54 -23.08 5.94
CA LEU A 35 -21.67 -22.32 5.39
C LEU A 35 -22.65 -21.91 6.50
N SER A 36 -23.36 -20.81 6.28
CA SER A 36 -24.32 -20.20 7.21
C SER A 36 -23.70 -19.62 8.50
N THR A 37 -22.36 -19.53 8.58
CA THR A 37 -21.70 -18.85 9.71
C THR A 37 -21.82 -17.32 9.55
N SER A 38 -22.12 -16.64 10.65
CA SER A 38 -22.24 -15.18 10.70
C SER A 38 -21.49 -14.60 11.89
N TRP A 39 -20.89 -13.43 11.71
CA TRP A 39 -20.20 -12.65 12.72
C TRP A 39 -20.71 -11.21 12.73
N THR A 40 -20.91 -10.67 13.90
CA THR A 40 -21.36 -9.28 14.07
C THR A 40 -20.27 -8.45 14.73
N ASN A 41 -20.02 -7.27 14.18
CA ASN A 41 -19.08 -6.29 14.70
C ASN A 41 -19.66 -5.58 15.94
N THR A 42 -19.69 -6.25 17.09
CA THR A 42 -20.21 -5.69 18.35
C THR A 42 -19.11 -5.52 19.39
N PRO A 43 -19.25 -4.61 20.37
CA PRO A 43 -18.28 -4.48 21.46
C PRO A 43 -18.10 -5.75 22.27
N SER A 44 -19.12 -6.61 22.35
CA SER A 44 -19.12 -7.88 23.05
C SER A 44 -18.68 -9.06 22.18
N ALA A 45 -18.21 -8.81 20.93
CA ALA A 45 -17.75 -9.88 20.05
C ALA A 45 -16.59 -10.64 20.70
N PRO A 46 -16.58 -11.98 20.61
CA PRO A 46 -15.43 -12.78 21.04
C PRO A 46 -14.15 -12.30 20.36
N HIS A 47 -13.00 -12.50 21.00
CA HIS A 47 -11.70 -12.11 20.45
C HIS A 47 -11.57 -10.63 20.05
N SER A 48 -12.27 -9.75 20.76
CA SER A 48 -12.11 -8.31 20.64
C SER A 48 -10.89 -7.87 21.43
N VAL A 49 -9.92 -7.21 20.79
CA VAL A 49 -8.68 -6.74 21.40
C VAL A 49 -8.42 -5.30 20.98
N GLN A 50 -8.27 -4.40 21.97
CA GLN A 50 -7.86 -3.02 21.75
C GLN A 50 -6.38 -2.86 22.08
N PHE A 51 -5.63 -2.17 21.20
CA PHE A 51 -4.21 -1.92 21.35
C PHE A 51 -3.93 -0.51 21.86
N THR A 52 -2.72 -0.27 22.37
CA THR A 52 -2.33 1.03 22.93
C THR A 52 -2.19 2.17 21.92
N ASP A 53 -2.04 1.83 20.62
CA ASP A 53 -2.06 2.82 19.54
C ASP A 53 -3.48 3.25 19.13
N GLY A 54 -4.51 2.76 19.84
CA GLY A 54 -5.91 3.02 19.57
C GLY A 54 -6.52 2.09 18.52
N SER A 55 -5.74 1.20 17.91
CA SER A 55 -6.31 0.20 16.99
C SER A 55 -7.12 -0.85 17.76
N LEU A 56 -8.14 -1.40 17.09
CA LEU A 56 -8.98 -2.45 17.63
C LEU A 56 -9.25 -3.49 16.55
N ILE A 57 -9.20 -4.75 16.98
CA ILE A 57 -9.56 -5.89 16.13
C ILE A 57 -10.67 -6.70 16.79
N ARG A 58 -11.47 -7.39 15.93
CA ARG A 58 -12.40 -8.45 16.32
C ARG A 58 -12.17 -9.61 15.38
N ALA A 59 -11.36 -10.58 15.82
CA ALA A 59 -10.97 -11.69 14.98
C ALA A 59 -12.15 -12.66 14.79
N THR A 60 -12.49 -12.96 13.54
CA THR A 60 -13.48 -13.97 13.13
C THR A 60 -12.83 -15.31 12.83
N LEU A 61 -11.61 -15.27 12.28
CA LEU A 61 -10.73 -16.41 12.07
C LEU A 61 -9.34 -16.09 12.61
N LEU A 62 -8.66 -17.08 13.19
CA LEU A 62 -7.33 -16.93 13.75
C LEU A 62 -6.51 -18.19 13.50
N ARG A 63 -5.28 -18.03 13.05
CA ARG A 63 -4.22 -19.02 13.16
C ARG A 63 -3.58 -18.90 14.54
N GLY A 64 -3.75 -19.91 15.37
CA GLY A 64 -3.24 -19.97 16.74
C GLY A 64 -1.78 -20.42 16.83
N SER A 65 -1.31 -20.63 18.02
CA SER A 65 0.04 -20.91 18.49
C SER A 65 0.89 -19.65 18.74
N PHE A 66 2.06 -19.83 19.35
CA PHE A 66 2.94 -18.73 19.75
C PHE A 66 3.55 -17.99 18.56
N GLY A 67 3.64 -16.66 18.66
CA GLY A 67 4.35 -15.80 17.72
C GLY A 67 3.43 -14.94 16.84
N PRO A 68 3.97 -14.29 15.82
CA PRO A 68 3.17 -13.55 14.84
C PRO A 68 2.34 -14.52 13.98
N LYS A 69 1.03 -14.32 13.95
CA LYS A 69 0.06 -15.17 13.26
C LYS A 69 -0.94 -14.35 12.46
N PHE A 70 -1.46 -14.94 11.40
CA PHE A 70 -2.53 -14.33 10.63
C PHE A 70 -3.88 -14.49 11.32
N ALA A 71 -4.65 -13.41 11.31
CA ALA A 71 -6.04 -13.38 11.71
C ALA A 71 -6.86 -12.64 10.64
N CYS A 72 -8.16 -12.90 10.63
CA CYS A 72 -9.12 -12.22 9.76
C CYS A 72 -10.29 -11.74 10.61
N GLY A 73 -10.80 -10.55 10.32
CA GLY A 73 -11.92 -9.99 11.06
C GLY A 73 -12.08 -8.49 10.87
N PHE A 74 -12.79 -7.86 11.79
CA PHE A 74 -12.98 -6.42 11.78
C PHE A 74 -11.78 -5.71 12.39
N TYR A 75 -11.34 -4.66 11.71
CA TYR A 75 -10.21 -3.83 12.11
C TYR A 75 -10.58 -2.36 12.04
N CYS A 76 -10.16 -1.59 13.03
CA CYS A 76 -10.15 -0.13 12.98
C CYS A 76 -8.88 0.43 13.62
N ASN A 77 -8.56 1.70 13.32
CA ASN A 77 -7.53 2.46 14.02
C ASN A 77 -8.02 3.88 14.33
N GLY A 78 -7.36 4.56 15.26
CA GLY A 78 -7.75 5.89 15.69
C GLY A 78 -9.07 5.88 16.46
N LYS A 79 -10.06 6.65 16.02
CA LYS A 79 -11.36 6.82 16.72
C LYS A 79 -12.29 5.62 16.62
N CYS A 80 -12.00 4.66 15.73
CA CYS A 80 -12.84 3.47 15.49
C CYS A 80 -14.32 3.78 15.18
N ASP A 81 -14.57 4.83 14.42
CA ASP A 81 -15.90 5.18 13.91
C ASP A 81 -16.32 4.31 12.70
N SER A 82 -15.34 3.66 12.07
CA SER A 82 -15.52 2.79 10.92
C SER A 82 -14.54 1.63 10.94
N TYR A 83 -14.90 0.53 10.27
CA TYR A 83 -14.18 -0.73 10.30
C TYR A 83 -13.95 -1.30 8.91
N LEU A 84 -12.78 -1.91 8.73
CA LEU A 84 -12.48 -2.80 7.62
C LEU A 84 -12.77 -4.24 8.00
N PHE A 85 -13.22 -5.05 7.04
CA PHE A 85 -13.01 -6.49 7.07
C PHE A 85 -11.64 -6.77 6.43
N ALA A 86 -10.72 -7.35 7.20
CA ALA A 86 -9.32 -7.41 6.82
C ALA A 86 -8.65 -8.72 7.25
N VAL A 87 -7.55 -9.06 6.56
CA VAL A 87 -6.54 -10.01 7.04
C VAL A 87 -5.38 -9.19 7.60
N PHE A 88 -4.94 -9.55 8.81
CA PHE A 88 -3.89 -8.85 9.52
C PHE A 88 -3.00 -9.83 10.29
N ILE A 89 -1.78 -9.41 10.61
CA ILE A 89 -0.85 -10.17 11.43
C ILE A 89 -0.93 -9.66 12.86
N VAL A 90 -1.11 -10.57 13.82
CA VAL A 90 -1.16 -10.31 15.27
C VAL A 90 -0.16 -11.17 16.00
N GLN A 91 0.27 -10.73 17.17
CA GLN A 91 1.06 -11.55 18.07
C GLN A 91 0.15 -12.41 18.94
N THR A 92 0.42 -13.73 19.00
CA THR A 92 -0.29 -14.66 19.87
C THR A 92 0.64 -15.26 20.93
N ASN A 93 0.09 -15.59 22.11
CA ASN A 93 0.82 -16.27 23.20
C ASN A 93 0.64 -17.79 23.13
N SER A 94 1.39 -18.51 23.96
CA SER A 94 1.32 -19.98 24.06
C SER A 94 -0.04 -20.50 24.58
N GLY A 95 -0.86 -19.62 25.17
CA GLY A 95 -2.20 -19.90 25.66
C GLY A 95 -3.30 -19.52 24.70
N SER A 96 -3.00 -19.23 23.42
CA SER A 96 -3.96 -18.91 22.34
C SER A 96 -4.61 -17.54 22.35
N GLY A 97 -4.27 -16.68 23.27
CA GLY A 97 -4.76 -15.31 23.25
C GLY A 97 -3.97 -14.45 22.28
N ILE A 98 -4.64 -13.52 21.58
CA ILE A 98 -3.96 -12.41 20.94
C ILE A 98 -3.35 -11.57 22.05
N VAL A 99 -2.02 -11.38 21.98
CA VAL A 99 -1.30 -10.64 23.02
C VAL A 99 -1.69 -9.16 22.96
N GLN A 100 -2.18 -8.65 24.09
CA GLN A 100 -2.30 -7.21 24.32
C GLN A 100 -0.92 -6.65 24.71
N PRO A 101 -0.68 -5.48 24.52
CA PRO A 101 -0.81 -4.47 23.48
C PRO A 101 0.34 -3.50 23.38
N SER A 102 1.50 -3.68 23.92
CA SER A 102 2.61 -2.74 23.77
C SER A 102 3.63 -3.19 22.72
N ILE A 103 3.48 -4.42 22.23
CA ILE A 103 4.43 -5.04 21.33
C ILE A 103 3.67 -5.60 20.12
N GLY A 104 3.83 -4.94 18.95
CA GLY A 104 3.31 -5.45 17.70
C GLY A 104 1.82 -5.20 17.45
N PHE A 105 1.49 -3.96 17.13
CA PHE A 105 0.17 -3.60 16.64
C PHE A 105 -0.23 -4.42 15.42
N PRO A 106 -1.54 -4.64 15.16
CA PRO A 106 -1.99 -5.40 14.01
C PRO A 106 -1.47 -4.80 12.71
N GLN A 107 -0.91 -5.62 11.84
CA GLN A 107 -0.46 -5.20 10.52
C GLN A 107 -1.45 -5.69 9.46
N VAL A 108 -2.24 -4.79 8.90
CA VAL A 108 -3.20 -5.12 7.85
C VAL A 108 -2.42 -5.42 6.57
N VAL A 109 -2.63 -6.63 6.02
CA VAL A 109 -1.98 -7.08 4.78
C VAL A 109 -2.98 -7.25 3.63
N TRP A 110 -4.27 -7.24 3.91
CA TRP A 110 -5.35 -7.25 2.94
C TRP A 110 -6.64 -6.71 3.55
N SER A 111 -7.49 -6.08 2.77
CA SER A 111 -8.81 -5.62 3.22
C SER A 111 -9.83 -5.61 2.08
N ALA A 112 -11.07 -5.96 2.42
CA ALA A 112 -12.16 -6.14 1.47
C ALA A 112 -12.81 -4.82 1.05
N ASN A 113 -12.99 -3.90 2.00
CA ASN A 113 -13.94 -2.78 1.88
C ASN A 113 -13.29 -1.41 2.11
N ARG A 114 -12.10 -1.17 1.57
CA ARG A 114 -11.32 0.07 1.74
C ARG A 114 -12.12 1.34 1.43
N ASN A 115 -12.95 1.29 0.37
CA ASN A 115 -13.73 2.44 -0.11
C ASN A 115 -15.10 2.55 0.58
N HIS A 116 -15.54 1.49 1.26
CA HIS A 116 -16.82 1.42 1.95
C HIS A 116 -16.64 0.82 3.36
N PRO A 117 -15.89 1.50 4.25
CA PRO A 117 -15.75 1.03 5.64
C PRO A 117 -17.12 0.96 6.31
N VAL A 118 -17.33 -0.08 7.11
CA VAL A 118 -18.61 -0.34 7.79
C VAL A 118 -18.60 0.15 9.24
N LYS A 119 -19.77 0.29 9.82
CA LYS A 119 -19.96 0.78 11.19
C LYS A 119 -20.03 -0.37 12.20
N ILE A 120 -20.12 -0.01 13.47
CA ILE A 120 -20.48 -0.95 14.53
C ILE A 120 -21.83 -1.60 14.20
N ASN A 121 -22.04 -2.87 14.60
CA ASN A 121 -23.17 -3.74 14.24
C ASN A 121 -23.21 -4.20 12.79
N ALA A 122 -22.20 -3.92 11.97
CA ALA A 122 -22.04 -4.56 10.67
C ALA A 122 -21.93 -6.08 10.81
N THR A 123 -22.35 -6.82 9.79
CA THR A 123 -22.32 -8.28 9.77
C THR A 123 -21.49 -8.82 8.62
N LEU A 124 -20.66 -9.83 8.91
CA LEU A 124 -20.00 -10.65 7.92
C LEU A 124 -20.69 -12.01 7.91
N GLN A 125 -21.11 -12.51 6.77
CA GLN A 125 -21.82 -13.78 6.65
C GLN A 125 -21.27 -14.62 5.52
N LEU A 126 -20.92 -15.87 5.79
CA LEU A 126 -20.79 -16.91 4.78
C LEU A 126 -22.17 -17.53 4.58
N THR A 127 -22.83 -17.18 3.49
CA THR A 127 -24.22 -17.57 3.21
C THR A 127 -24.36 -19.07 2.90
N SER A 128 -25.58 -19.59 2.94
CA SER A 128 -25.87 -21.00 2.63
C SER A 128 -25.60 -21.36 1.17
N ASP A 129 -25.64 -20.37 0.26
CA ASP A 129 -25.35 -20.53 -1.16
C ASP A 129 -23.89 -20.25 -1.54
N GLY A 130 -23.05 -19.97 -0.50
CA GLY A 130 -21.59 -19.93 -0.63
C GLY A 130 -21.00 -18.57 -0.97
N ASP A 131 -21.71 -17.46 -0.70
CA ASP A 131 -21.13 -16.11 -0.81
C ASP A 131 -20.63 -15.62 0.55
N LEU A 132 -19.50 -14.93 0.58
CA LEU A 132 -19.02 -14.20 1.76
C LEU A 132 -19.42 -12.74 1.60
N VAL A 133 -20.38 -12.29 2.40
CA VAL A 133 -21.01 -10.96 2.29
C VAL A 133 -20.76 -10.14 3.54
N LEU A 134 -20.27 -8.91 3.34
CA LEU A 134 -20.18 -7.88 4.38
C LEU A 134 -21.32 -6.89 4.22
N ARG A 135 -22.15 -6.74 5.26
CA ARG A 135 -23.23 -5.75 5.31
C ARG A 135 -22.96 -4.73 6.40
N ASP A 136 -23.26 -3.48 6.11
CA ASP A 136 -23.20 -2.42 7.14
C ASP A 136 -24.39 -2.56 8.11
N ALA A 137 -24.38 -1.75 9.16
CA ALA A 137 -25.40 -1.75 10.22
C ALA A 137 -26.83 -1.45 9.71
N ASP A 138 -26.95 -0.74 8.58
CA ASP A 138 -28.24 -0.45 7.92
C ASP A 138 -28.71 -1.58 6.97
N GLY A 139 -27.93 -2.67 6.87
CA GLY A 139 -28.22 -3.81 6.00
C GLY A 139 -27.70 -3.67 4.56
N SER A 140 -27.16 -2.51 4.18
CA SER A 140 -26.57 -2.32 2.85
C SER A 140 -25.34 -3.22 2.65
N VAL A 141 -25.13 -3.72 1.42
CA VAL A 141 -23.96 -4.54 1.08
C VAL A 141 -22.77 -3.63 0.86
N ALA A 142 -21.75 -3.73 1.74
CA ALA A 142 -20.51 -3.02 1.60
C ALA A 142 -19.51 -3.78 0.71
N TRP A 143 -19.54 -5.11 0.73
CA TRP A 143 -18.66 -5.97 -0.06
C TRP A 143 -19.17 -7.40 -0.12
N SER A 144 -18.79 -8.13 -1.18
CA SER A 144 -19.09 -9.56 -1.38
C SER A 144 -18.05 -10.22 -2.26
N THR A 145 -17.82 -11.52 -2.08
CA THR A 145 -16.98 -12.34 -2.97
C THR A 145 -17.66 -12.67 -4.30
N ASN A 146 -18.96 -12.48 -4.41
CA ASN A 146 -19.78 -12.85 -5.58
C ASN A 146 -19.60 -14.32 -5.97
N THR A 147 -19.63 -15.21 -4.97
CA THR A 147 -19.45 -16.65 -5.12
C THR A 147 -20.70 -17.46 -4.87
N ALA A 148 -21.85 -16.83 -4.73
CA ALA A 148 -23.15 -17.50 -4.64
C ALA A 148 -23.33 -18.51 -5.78
N GLY A 149 -23.73 -19.73 -5.45
CA GLY A 149 -23.95 -20.80 -6.43
C GLY A 149 -22.69 -21.42 -7.05
N LYS A 150 -21.48 -21.01 -6.65
CA LYS A 150 -20.20 -21.57 -7.15
C LYS A 150 -19.71 -22.80 -6.36
N SER A 151 -20.61 -23.52 -5.72
CA SER A 151 -20.32 -24.76 -4.97
C SER A 151 -19.30 -24.58 -3.84
N VAL A 152 -19.27 -23.43 -3.18
CA VAL A 152 -18.46 -23.20 -1.99
C VAL A 152 -18.89 -24.16 -0.89
N ALA A 153 -17.92 -24.76 -0.18
CA ALA A 153 -18.14 -25.67 0.93
C ALA A 153 -17.67 -25.07 2.29
N GLY A 154 -16.85 -24.04 2.26
CA GLY A 154 -16.37 -23.38 3.47
C GLY A 154 -15.34 -22.31 3.22
N LEU A 155 -14.94 -21.65 4.30
CA LEU A 155 -13.95 -20.58 4.36
C LEU A 155 -12.75 -21.04 5.18
N ASN A 156 -11.55 -20.67 4.78
CA ASN A 156 -10.30 -20.96 5.50
C ASN A 156 -9.31 -19.81 5.38
N LEU A 157 -8.66 -19.49 6.50
CA LEU A 157 -7.47 -18.64 6.54
C LEU A 157 -6.25 -19.54 6.56
N THR A 158 -5.42 -19.49 5.53
CA THR A 158 -4.22 -20.34 5.42
C THR A 158 -3.08 -19.86 6.32
N GLU A 159 -2.05 -20.70 6.49
CA GLU A 159 -0.82 -20.34 7.20
C GLU A 159 -0.05 -19.18 6.56
N SER A 160 -0.23 -18.96 5.26
CA SER A 160 0.37 -17.85 4.51
C SER A 160 -0.45 -16.56 4.55
N GLY A 161 -1.58 -16.51 5.26
CA GLY A 161 -2.46 -15.34 5.33
C GLY A 161 -3.43 -15.20 4.16
N ASN A 162 -3.59 -16.23 3.33
CA ASN A 162 -4.55 -16.24 2.26
C ASN A 162 -5.94 -16.63 2.80
N LEU A 163 -6.93 -15.76 2.63
CA LEU A 163 -8.33 -16.06 2.94
C LEU A 163 -8.96 -16.73 1.71
N VAL A 164 -9.45 -17.97 1.88
CA VAL A 164 -9.83 -18.86 0.78
C VAL A 164 -11.24 -19.38 0.97
N LEU A 165 -12.10 -19.23 -0.04
CA LEU A 165 -13.32 -20.01 -0.21
C LEU A 165 -13.01 -21.23 -1.05
N PHE A 166 -13.34 -22.41 -0.54
CA PHE A 166 -13.03 -23.68 -1.18
C PHE A 166 -14.31 -24.53 -1.39
N ASN A 167 -14.28 -25.41 -2.40
CA ASN A 167 -15.37 -26.35 -2.67
C ASN A 167 -15.17 -27.68 -1.90
N GLN A 168 -16.09 -28.62 -2.08
CA GLN A 168 -16.02 -29.95 -1.43
C GLN A 168 -14.75 -30.75 -1.76
N ARG A 169 -14.13 -30.49 -2.94
CA ARG A 169 -12.87 -31.11 -3.36
C ARG A 169 -11.63 -30.36 -2.86
N LYS A 170 -11.82 -29.37 -1.96
CA LYS A 170 -10.78 -28.47 -1.47
C LYS A 170 -10.13 -27.58 -2.55
N ALA A 171 -10.70 -27.51 -3.73
CA ALA A 171 -10.24 -26.57 -4.76
C ALA A 171 -10.69 -25.15 -4.42
N VAL A 172 -9.81 -24.18 -4.73
CA VAL A 172 -10.05 -22.76 -4.51
C VAL A 172 -11.17 -22.27 -5.44
N VAL A 173 -12.18 -21.60 -4.88
CA VAL A 173 -13.26 -20.92 -5.61
C VAL A 173 -13.00 -19.42 -5.67
N TRP A 174 -12.47 -18.86 -4.59
CA TRP A 174 -12.06 -17.48 -4.44
C TRP A 174 -10.95 -17.38 -3.40
N GLN A 175 -10.04 -16.43 -3.56
CA GLN A 175 -9.00 -16.19 -2.58
C GLN A 175 -8.58 -14.71 -2.54
N SER A 176 -8.21 -14.22 -1.34
CA SER A 176 -7.75 -12.84 -1.15
C SER A 176 -6.45 -12.52 -1.90
N PHE A 177 -5.61 -13.52 -2.18
CA PHE A 177 -4.37 -13.35 -2.92
C PHE A 177 -4.57 -12.90 -4.38
N ASP A 178 -5.74 -13.19 -4.97
CA ASP A 178 -6.08 -12.74 -6.31
C ASP A 178 -6.61 -11.28 -6.33
N HIS A 179 -6.79 -10.69 -5.16
CA HIS A 179 -7.32 -9.33 -4.97
C HIS A 179 -6.39 -8.48 -4.10
N PRO A 180 -5.12 -8.27 -4.49
CA PRO A 180 -4.15 -7.51 -3.69
C PRO A 180 -4.62 -6.09 -3.43
N THR A 181 -4.26 -5.52 -2.26
CA THR A 181 -4.62 -4.15 -1.88
C THR A 181 -3.41 -3.22 -1.93
N ASP A 182 -2.69 -3.06 -0.84
CA ASP A 182 -1.48 -2.26 -0.73
C ASP A 182 -0.27 -3.05 -0.22
N ALA A 183 -0.46 -4.35 0.11
CA ALA A 183 0.59 -5.20 0.66
C ALA A 183 0.66 -6.56 -0.04
N LEU A 184 1.81 -7.21 0.06
CA LEU A 184 2.05 -8.59 -0.29
C LEU A 184 2.69 -9.33 0.89
N VAL A 185 2.32 -10.60 1.04
CA VAL A 185 2.94 -11.52 2.01
C VAL A 185 3.78 -12.58 1.28
N PRO A 186 4.71 -13.29 1.96
CA PRO A 186 5.54 -14.30 1.34
C PRO A 186 4.71 -15.37 0.61
N GLY A 187 5.08 -15.65 -0.63
CA GLY A 187 4.38 -16.58 -1.52
C GLY A 187 3.27 -15.96 -2.37
N GLN A 188 2.78 -14.77 -2.03
CA GLN A 188 1.77 -14.06 -2.82
C GLN A 188 2.37 -13.50 -4.11
N LYS A 189 1.58 -13.56 -5.20
CA LYS A 189 1.92 -12.98 -6.52
C LYS A 189 1.15 -11.68 -6.74
N LEU A 190 1.77 -10.74 -7.44
CA LEU A 190 1.09 -9.64 -8.12
C LEU A 190 1.22 -9.89 -9.62
N VAL A 191 0.11 -10.19 -10.27
CA VAL A 191 0.08 -10.59 -11.69
C VAL A 191 -0.17 -9.38 -12.59
N ALA A 192 0.34 -9.40 -13.81
CA ALA A 192 0.06 -8.35 -14.81
C ALA A 192 -1.45 -8.10 -14.96
N GLY A 193 -1.83 -6.84 -14.90
CA GLY A 193 -3.23 -6.40 -14.84
C GLY A 193 -3.75 -6.13 -13.43
N GLN A 194 -3.07 -6.61 -12.39
CA GLN A 194 -3.29 -6.22 -11.00
C GLN A 194 -2.37 -5.06 -10.61
N LYS A 195 -2.71 -4.37 -9.52
CA LYS A 195 -1.87 -3.33 -8.93
C LYS A 195 -1.98 -3.32 -7.41
N LEU A 196 -0.90 -2.95 -6.72
CA LEU A 196 -1.01 -2.42 -5.37
C LEU A 196 -1.38 -0.94 -5.47
N THR A 197 -2.27 -0.48 -4.61
CA THR A 197 -2.64 0.93 -4.50
C THR A 197 -2.49 1.36 -3.05
N ALA A 198 -1.64 2.34 -2.80
CA ALA A 198 -1.43 2.87 -1.46
C ALA A 198 -2.72 3.41 -0.85
N SER A 199 -2.85 3.34 0.46
CA SER A 199 -3.87 4.09 1.20
C SER A 199 -3.58 5.59 1.13
N VAL A 200 -4.60 6.43 1.29
CA VAL A 200 -4.41 7.89 1.36
C VAL A 200 -3.55 8.27 2.57
N SER A 201 -3.79 7.60 3.71
CA SER A 201 -3.00 7.76 4.94
C SER A 201 -3.15 6.54 5.83
N ARG A 202 -2.49 6.55 6.99
CA ARG A 202 -2.63 5.49 8.01
C ARG A 202 -4.06 5.34 8.54
N THR A 203 -4.88 6.37 8.49
CA THR A 203 -6.28 6.38 8.99
C THR A 203 -7.32 6.56 7.90
N ASN A 204 -6.90 6.84 6.67
CA ASN A 204 -7.77 6.87 5.50
C ASN A 204 -7.32 5.77 4.53
N TRP A 205 -8.03 4.64 4.56
CA TRP A 205 -7.66 3.43 3.82
C TRP A 205 -8.11 3.38 2.37
N THR A 206 -8.85 4.41 1.91
CA THR A 206 -9.37 4.42 0.55
C THR A 206 -8.24 4.25 -0.48
N ASP A 207 -8.56 3.63 -1.62
CA ASP A 207 -7.64 3.42 -2.73
C ASP A 207 -7.48 4.67 -3.63
N ALA A 208 -7.99 5.81 -3.17
CA ALA A 208 -7.74 7.12 -3.76
C ALA A 208 -6.32 7.64 -3.45
N GLY A 209 -5.44 6.80 -2.91
CA GLY A 209 -4.03 7.12 -2.69
C GLY A 209 -3.30 7.46 -3.97
N PHE A 210 -2.29 8.31 -3.84
CA PHE A 210 -1.56 8.84 -5.00
C PHE A 210 -0.65 7.82 -5.68
N TYR A 211 -0.30 6.70 -5.01
CA TYR A 211 0.73 5.80 -5.48
C TYR A 211 0.19 4.42 -5.83
N SER A 212 0.71 3.86 -6.91
CA SER A 212 0.42 2.49 -7.33
C SER A 212 1.68 1.77 -7.82
N LEU A 213 1.73 0.46 -7.59
CA LEU A 213 2.76 -0.44 -8.08
C LEU A 213 2.11 -1.49 -8.97
N LEU A 214 2.67 -1.73 -10.13
CA LEU A 214 2.19 -2.73 -11.08
C LEU A 214 3.33 -3.41 -11.81
N VAL A 215 3.05 -4.59 -12.35
CA VAL A 215 3.93 -5.35 -13.23
C VAL A 215 3.29 -5.49 -14.61
N ASN A 216 4.11 -5.46 -15.65
CA ASN A 216 3.70 -5.76 -17.03
C ASN A 216 4.81 -6.54 -17.75
N SER A 217 4.66 -6.76 -19.06
CA SER A 217 5.65 -7.49 -19.89
C SER A 217 7.02 -6.80 -20.02
N ARG A 218 7.18 -5.58 -19.54
CA ARG A 218 8.46 -4.85 -19.55
C ARG A 218 9.17 -4.89 -18.21
N GLY A 219 8.45 -5.12 -17.09
CA GLY A 219 9.05 -5.10 -15.76
C GLY A 219 8.11 -4.60 -14.67
N LEU A 220 8.69 -4.07 -13.60
CA LEU A 220 8.04 -3.52 -12.42
C LEU A 220 8.06 -1.98 -12.47
N PHE A 221 6.91 -1.36 -12.19
CA PHE A 221 6.73 0.08 -12.28
C PHE A 221 5.97 0.62 -11.07
N ALA A 222 6.41 1.78 -10.58
CA ALA A 222 5.65 2.55 -9.60
C ALA A 222 5.26 3.91 -10.18
N TYR A 223 4.01 4.28 -9.95
CA TYR A 223 3.40 5.50 -10.51
C TYR A 223 2.83 6.38 -9.41
N ILE A 224 2.93 7.70 -9.65
CA ILE A 224 2.09 8.68 -8.97
C ILE A 224 0.91 9.04 -9.84
N GLN A 225 -0.28 9.16 -9.21
CA GLN A 225 -1.52 9.52 -9.87
C GLN A 225 -1.47 10.96 -10.39
N SER A 226 -1.61 11.11 -11.68
CA SER A 226 -1.75 12.37 -12.43
C SER A 226 -2.44 12.07 -13.76
N ASN A 227 -2.64 13.04 -14.62
CA ASN A 227 -3.23 12.81 -15.94
C ASN A 227 -2.28 13.31 -17.06
N PRO A 228 -1.53 12.36 -17.71
CA PRO A 228 -1.43 10.92 -17.46
C PRO A 228 -0.62 10.59 -16.19
N PRO A 229 -0.72 9.35 -15.64
CA PRO A 229 0.10 8.91 -14.51
C PRO A 229 1.59 9.00 -14.82
N GLN A 230 2.40 9.42 -13.84
CA GLN A 230 3.85 9.58 -14.00
C GLN A 230 4.59 8.46 -13.26
N ALA A 231 5.46 7.74 -13.98
CA ALA A 231 6.32 6.73 -13.38
C ALA A 231 7.45 7.41 -12.59
N TYR A 232 7.63 7.01 -11.33
CA TYR A 232 8.74 7.45 -10.49
C TYR A 232 9.74 6.33 -10.18
N TYR A 233 9.40 5.09 -10.52
CA TYR A 233 10.28 3.95 -10.46
C TYR A 233 10.01 3.02 -11.63
N GLU A 234 11.08 2.48 -12.21
CA GLU A 234 11.01 1.42 -13.19
C GLU A 234 12.18 0.44 -13.03
N LYS A 235 11.86 -0.85 -13.09
CA LYS A 235 12.83 -1.93 -13.20
C LYS A 235 12.48 -2.70 -14.46
N ILE A 236 13.13 -2.31 -15.57
CA ILE A 236 12.93 -2.96 -16.86
C ILE A 236 13.74 -4.26 -16.88
N VAL A 237 13.11 -5.32 -17.36
CA VAL A 237 13.74 -6.62 -17.55
C VAL A 237 13.88 -6.87 -19.03
N SER A 238 15.12 -6.96 -19.51
CA SER A 238 15.45 -7.26 -20.91
C SER A 238 15.27 -8.74 -21.18
N GLY A 239 14.78 -9.08 -22.38
CA GLY A 239 14.59 -10.46 -22.82
C GLY A 239 13.50 -10.59 -23.88
N SER A 240 13.39 -11.77 -24.48
CA SER A 240 12.28 -12.14 -25.35
C SER A 240 11.21 -12.86 -24.53
N ASP A 241 9.95 -12.50 -24.73
CA ASP A 241 8.84 -13.22 -24.12
C ASP A 241 8.73 -14.61 -24.73
N THR A 242 9.23 -15.60 -24.00
CA THR A 242 9.13 -17.03 -24.35
C THR A 242 7.98 -17.72 -23.60
N SER A 243 7.39 -17.03 -22.61
CA SER A 243 6.33 -17.55 -21.75
C SER A 243 4.96 -17.10 -22.28
N ARG A 244 4.04 -18.04 -22.40
CA ARG A 244 2.62 -17.76 -22.68
C ARG A 244 1.84 -17.36 -21.43
N THR A 245 2.50 -17.28 -20.27
CA THR A 245 1.88 -16.92 -19.00
C THR A 245 2.04 -15.44 -18.74
N ALA A 246 1.07 -14.87 -18.01
CA ALA A 246 1.14 -13.46 -17.61
C ALA A 246 2.37 -13.21 -16.72
N SER A 247 3.07 -12.10 -16.96
CA SER A 247 4.15 -11.63 -16.09
C SER A 247 3.64 -11.38 -14.66
N TYR A 248 4.48 -11.65 -13.67
CA TYR A 248 4.15 -11.40 -12.26
C TYR A 248 5.40 -11.14 -11.43
N ILE A 249 5.21 -10.55 -10.25
CA ILE A 249 6.20 -10.53 -9.18
C ILE A 249 5.72 -11.42 -8.03
N LYS A 250 6.66 -11.96 -7.26
CA LYS A 250 6.39 -12.82 -6.10
C LYS A 250 7.32 -12.45 -4.95
N LEU A 251 6.73 -12.20 -3.78
CA LEU A 251 7.53 -12.01 -2.58
C LEU A 251 8.00 -13.38 -2.07
N LEU A 252 9.31 -13.57 -2.08
CA LEU A 252 9.99 -14.76 -1.59
C LEU A 252 10.82 -14.42 -0.33
N ASN A 253 11.21 -15.45 0.42
CA ASN A 253 12.18 -15.25 1.49
C ASN A 253 13.54 -14.87 0.89
N GLY A 254 14.00 -13.65 1.18
CA GLY A 254 15.26 -13.11 0.69
C GLY A 254 15.20 -12.35 -0.64
N SER A 255 14.05 -12.29 -1.33
CA SER A 255 13.95 -11.52 -2.57
C SER A 255 12.51 -11.18 -2.98
N LEU A 256 12.37 -10.10 -3.75
CA LEU A 256 11.23 -9.88 -4.62
C LEU A 256 11.61 -10.39 -6.02
N ALA A 257 11.04 -11.52 -6.41
CA ALA A 257 11.32 -12.19 -7.68
C ALA A 257 10.42 -11.67 -8.81
N LEU A 258 11.01 -11.34 -9.95
CA LEU A 258 10.33 -10.85 -11.15
C LEU A 258 10.32 -11.94 -12.23
N TYR A 259 9.15 -12.45 -12.57
CA TYR A 259 8.89 -13.40 -13.63
C TYR A 259 8.28 -12.67 -14.82
N ILE A 260 9.11 -12.02 -15.63
CA ILE A 260 8.66 -11.18 -16.74
C ILE A 260 8.70 -11.96 -18.07
N HIS A 261 9.79 -12.68 -18.32
CA HIS A 261 9.99 -13.53 -19.50
C HIS A 261 10.14 -15.00 -19.11
N SER A 262 9.75 -15.35 -17.90
CA SER A 262 9.84 -16.69 -17.33
C SER A 262 8.64 -16.99 -16.43
N SER A 263 8.51 -18.24 -16.00
CA SER A 263 7.48 -18.67 -15.05
C SER A 263 7.96 -19.86 -14.21
N GLU A 264 7.38 -20.02 -13.02
CA GLU A 264 7.64 -21.21 -12.21
C GLU A 264 7.23 -22.50 -12.95
N PRO A 265 8.02 -23.60 -12.82
CA PRO A 265 9.13 -23.83 -11.90
C PRO A 265 10.49 -23.31 -12.35
N GLY A 266 10.58 -22.52 -13.43
CA GLY A 266 11.84 -21.91 -13.87
C GLY A 266 12.30 -20.77 -12.96
N GLU A 267 13.52 -20.29 -13.24
CA GLU A 267 14.12 -19.18 -12.50
C GLU A 267 13.46 -17.84 -12.83
N PRO A 268 13.41 -16.89 -11.86
CA PRO A 268 12.94 -15.53 -12.14
C PRO A 268 13.87 -14.84 -13.15
N SER A 269 13.28 -13.97 -13.97
CA SER A 269 14.05 -13.16 -14.93
C SER A 269 14.97 -12.15 -14.25
N GLU A 270 14.57 -11.70 -13.04
CA GLU A 270 15.31 -10.72 -12.24
C GLU A 270 14.89 -10.86 -10.77
N THR A 271 15.75 -10.44 -9.85
CA THR A 271 15.44 -10.40 -8.41
C THR A 271 15.87 -9.06 -7.79
N ILE A 272 15.05 -8.55 -6.88
CA ILE A 272 15.42 -7.45 -5.98
C ILE A 272 15.70 -8.07 -4.62
N PRO A 273 16.95 -8.01 -4.11
CA PRO A 273 17.30 -8.64 -2.83
C PRO A 273 16.62 -7.93 -1.67
N ILE A 274 16.18 -8.71 -0.70
CA ILE A 274 15.69 -8.26 0.60
C ILE A 274 16.34 -9.12 1.69
N PRO A 275 16.39 -8.67 2.96
CA PRO A 275 16.88 -9.51 4.05
C PRO A 275 16.04 -10.80 4.16
N GLN A 276 16.71 -11.93 4.40
CA GLN A 276 16.01 -13.18 4.71
C GLN A 276 15.21 -13.04 5.99
N ALA A 277 13.96 -13.46 5.96
CA ALA A 277 13.09 -13.41 7.10
C ALA A 277 13.50 -14.43 8.18
N LEU A 278 13.71 -13.94 9.38
CA LEU A 278 13.88 -14.76 10.58
C LEU A 278 12.53 -14.99 11.30
N SER A 279 11.52 -14.21 10.95
CA SER A 279 10.18 -14.25 11.52
C SER A 279 9.14 -13.82 10.47
N ALA A 280 7.91 -13.46 10.89
CA ALA A 280 6.90 -12.97 9.96
C ALA A 280 7.36 -11.71 9.24
N GLN A 281 7.16 -11.68 7.93
CA GLN A 281 7.55 -10.58 7.06
C GLN A 281 6.40 -10.24 6.11
N TYR A 282 6.24 -8.97 5.75
CA TYR A 282 5.34 -8.51 4.71
C TYR A 282 5.94 -7.30 4.00
N MET A 283 5.48 -7.04 2.79
CA MET A 283 5.85 -5.88 1.97
C MET A 283 4.62 -4.99 1.77
N LYS A 284 4.79 -3.68 1.85
CA LYS A 284 3.70 -2.72 1.73
C LYS A 284 4.09 -1.49 0.92
N LEU A 285 3.19 -1.09 0.02
CA LEU A 285 3.25 0.21 -0.65
C LEU A 285 2.59 1.25 0.27
N GLU A 286 3.41 2.12 0.82
CA GLU A 286 2.98 3.12 1.79
C GLU A 286 2.39 4.38 1.13
N SER A 287 1.69 5.19 1.91
CA SER A 287 1.05 6.43 1.45
C SER A 287 2.02 7.52 0.99
N ASP A 288 3.29 7.38 1.27
CA ASP A 288 4.38 8.24 0.81
C ASP A 288 5.06 7.75 -0.47
N GLY A 289 4.62 6.60 -1.00
CA GLY A 289 5.12 6.01 -2.24
C GLY A 289 6.27 5.02 -2.08
N HIS A 290 6.72 4.79 -0.86
CA HIS A 290 7.76 3.82 -0.56
C HIS A 290 7.20 2.38 -0.59
N LEU A 291 7.99 1.44 -1.08
CA LEU A 291 7.70 0.01 -1.00
C LEU A 291 8.58 -0.60 0.08
N ARG A 292 8.06 -0.66 1.29
CA ARG A 292 8.81 -1.10 2.46
C ARG A 292 8.55 -2.56 2.80
N VAL A 293 9.60 -3.23 3.26
CA VAL A 293 9.52 -4.57 3.82
C VAL A 293 9.65 -4.47 5.34
N TYR A 294 8.72 -5.09 6.03
CA TYR A 294 8.65 -5.13 7.49
C TYR A 294 8.83 -6.55 7.99
N GLU A 295 9.54 -6.70 9.09
CA GLU A 295 9.77 -7.96 9.77
C GLU A 295 9.50 -7.84 11.26
N TRP A 296 8.99 -8.91 11.85
CA TRP A 296 8.82 -9.03 13.29
C TRP A 296 10.14 -9.34 14.00
N GLN A 297 10.63 -8.41 14.81
CA GLN A 297 11.86 -8.51 15.60
C GLN A 297 11.61 -8.00 17.03
N SER A 298 10.75 -8.69 17.82
CA SER A 298 10.22 -8.19 19.11
C SER A 298 9.42 -6.87 18.95
N GLY A 299 8.93 -6.60 17.77
CA GLY A 299 8.19 -5.46 17.26
C GLY A 299 8.38 -5.36 15.76
N TRP A 300 7.45 -4.70 15.05
CA TRP A 300 7.57 -4.51 13.61
C TRP A 300 8.67 -3.51 13.28
N LYS A 301 9.63 -3.90 12.47
CA LYS A 301 10.73 -3.06 11.98
C LYS A 301 10.78 -3.07 10.47
N GLN A 302 11.01 -1.91 9.89
CA GLN A 302 11.38 -1.79 8.49
C GLN A 302 12.76 -2.40 8.28
N VAL A 303 12.88 -3.39 7.39
CA VAL A 303 14.14 -4.08 7.08
C VAL A 303 14.65 -3.78 5.68
N ALA A 304 13.78 -3.27 4.79
CA ALA A 304 14.17 -2.81 3.46
C ALA A 304 13.21 -1.73 2.93
N ASP A 305 13.71 -0.94 1.98
CA ASP A 305 12.96 -0.02 1.14
C ASP A 305 13.40 -0.24 -0.32
N LEU A 306 12.48 -0.72 -1.15
CA LEU A 306 12.85 -1.31 -2.45
C LEU A 306 12.84 -0.30 -3.61
N LEU A 307 12.15 0.83 -3.46
CA LEU A 307 12.05 1.85 -4.51
C LEU A 307 13.00 3.02 -4.29
N THR A 308 13.64 3.12 -3.11
CA THR A 308 14.69 4.08 -2.83
C THR A 308 15.92 3.70 -3.61
N GLY A 309 16.00 4.20 -4.82
CA GLY A 309 17.10 3.92 -5.73
C GLY A 309 18.28 4.85 -5.53
N PHE A 310 19.06 4.97 -6.59
CA PHE A 310 20.29 5.72 -6.66
C PHE A 310 20.15 7.23 -6.31
N TYR A 311 18.96 7.80 -6.57
CA TYR A 311 18.69 9.23 -6.32
C TYR A 311 18.22 9.53 -4.89
N GLY A 312 18.02 8.52 -4.04
CA GLY A 312 17.61 8.67 -2.66
C GLY A 312 16.20 9.22 -2.48
N GLU A 313 15.93 9.77 -1.30
CA GLU A 313 14.60 10.26 -0.89
C GLU A 313 14.03 11.35 -1.81
N CYS A 314 14.88 12.22 -2.37
CA CYS A 314 14.44 13.31 -3.26
C CYS A 314 13.81 12.82 -4.59
N ALA A 315 13.97 11.53 -4.94
CA ALA A 315 13.33 10.95 -6.12
C ALA A 315 11.84 10.63 -5.93
N TYR A 316 11.34 10.66 -4.70
CA TYR A 316 9.92 10.45 -4.45
C TYR A 316 9.09 11.68 -4.81
N PRO A 317 8.00 11.51 -5.57
CA PRO A 317 7.26 12.62 -6.18
C PRO A 317 6.71 13.67 -5.20
N LEU A 318 6.34 13.27 -3.99
CA LEU A 318 5.74 14.17 -3.00
C LEU A 318 6.61 14.39 -1.76
N VAL A 319 7.88 14.03 -1.80
CA VAL A 319 8.78 14.20 -0.66
C VAL A 319 8.82 15.65 -0.16
N CYS A 320 8.73 16.61 -1.07
CA CYS A 320 8.61 18.04 -0.77
C CYS A 320 7.28 18.65 -1.27
N GLY A 321 6.32 17.83 -1.70
CA GLY A 321 5.06 18.31 -2.29
C GLY A 321 5.22 18.90 -3.69
N LYS A 322 4.15 19.49 -4.23
CA LYS A 322 4.13 20.04 -5.61
C LYS A 322 5.02 21.27 -5.73
N TYR A 323 5.69 21.42 -6.88
CA TYR A 323 6.56 22.55 -7.26
C TYR A 323 7.74 22.82 -6.32
N SER A 324 7.97 22.04 -5.30
CA SER A 324 9.12 22.22 -4.41
C SER A 324 10.38 21.59 -4.95
N ILE A 325 11.51 22.13 -4.56
CA ILE A 325 12.83 21.61 -4.86
C ILE A 325 13.33 20.87 -3.61
N CYS A 326 13.69 19.60 -3.80
CA CYS A 326 14.33 18.77 -2.79
C CYS A 326 15.86 18.81 -3.00
N SER A 327 16.56 19.33 -2.03
CA SER A 327 18.03 19.41 -2.00
C SER A 327 18.55 18.76 -0.74
N ASN A 328 19.24 17.62 -0.84
CA ASN A 328 19.75 16.88 0.32
C ASN A 328 18.70 16.66 1.42
N GLY A 329 17.46 16.34 1.05
CA GLY A 329 16.36 16.15 1.98
C GLY A 329 15.72 17.43 2.53
N GLN A 330 16.18 18.60 2.11
CA GLN A 330 15.59 19.88 2.46
C GLN A 330 14.70 20.39 1.35
N CYS A 331 13.54 20.93 1.73
CA CYS A 331 12.54 21.42 0.79
C CYS A 331 12.57 22.95 0.68
N SER A 332 12.48 23.46 -0.54
CA SER A 332 12.40 24.90 -0.81
C SER A 332 11.47 25.19 -1.98
N CYS A 333 10.93 26.41 -2.04
CA CYS A 333 10.20 26.85 -3.22
C CYS A 333 11.15 27.41 -4.28
N PRO A 334 10.81 27.27 -5.58
CA PRO A 334 11.57 27.90 -6.65
C PRO A 334 11.79 29.39 -6.39
N GLY A 335 13.03 29.84 -6.55
CA GLY A 335 13.45 31.20 -6.23
C GLY A 335 12.78 32.29 -7.06
N SER A 336 13.19 33.54 -6.81
CA SER A 336 12.80 34.67 -7.63
C SER A 336 13.55 34.65 -8.96
N SER A 337 12.95 35.20 -10.01
CA SER A 337 13.65 35.45 -11.26
C SER A 337 14.81 36.44 -11.07
N SER A 338 15.71 36.52 -12.04
CA SER A 338 16.79 37.53 -12.08
C SER A 338 16.29 38.97 -11.90
N SER A 339 15.01 39.25 -12.18
CA SER A 339 14.34 40.53 -11.91
C SER A 339 13.75 40.65 -10.49
N GLY A 340 13.99 39.72 -9.57
CA GLY A 340 13.46 39.73 -8.21
C GLY A 340 11.99 39.32 -8.06
N ALA A 341 11.27 39.00 -9.17
CA ALA A 341 9.87 38.62 -9.13
C ALA A 341 9.69 37.19 -8.56
N ARG A 342 8.84 37.04 -7.55
CA ARG A 342 8.44 35.74 -7.00
C ARG A 342 7.19 35.23 -7.69
N TYR A 343 7.21 33.96 -8.07
CA TYR A 343 6.09 33.26 -8.74
C TYR A 343 5.46 32.19 -7.89
N PHE A 344 6.20 31.68 -6.90
CA PHE A 344 5.77 30.62 -5.99
C PHE A 344 5.84 31.08 -4.54
N ARG A 345 4.97 30.53 -3.71
CA ARG A 345 4.96 30.66 -2.26
C ARG A 345 4.77 29.28 -1.63
N GLN A 346 5.15 29.08 -0.39
CA GLN A 346 4.82 27.87 0.35
C GLN A 346 3.31 27.67 0.38
N SER A 347 2.84 26.44 0.17
CA SER A 347 1.42 26.07 0.24
C SER A 347 0.89 26.23 1.66
N VAL A 348 1.71 25.83 2.65
CA VAL A 348 1.49 26.02 4.08
C VAL A 348 2.69 26.81 4.63
N GLU A 349 2.42 27.94 5.29
CA GLU A 349 3.47 28.78 5.83
C GLU A 349 4.35 28.05 6.82
N LYS A 350 5.66 28.18 6.69
CA LYS A 350 6.71 27.50 7.49
C LYS A 350 6.78 25.98 7.31
N HIS A 351 6.06 25.42 6.33
CA HIS A 351 6.09 24.01 5.96
C HIS A 351 6.48 23.84 4.49
N PRO A 352 7.75 24.00 4.13
CA PRO A 352 8.21 23.87 2.75
C PRO A 352 8.08 22.45 2.21
N ASP A 353 8.02 21.45 3.09
CA ASP A 353 7.76 20.04 2.81
C ASP A 353 6.34 19.77 2.27
N GLN A 354 5.41 20.71 2.45
CA GLN A 354 4.03 20.59 1.96
C GLN A 354 3.81 21.24 0.59
N GLY A 355 4.88 21.56 -0.09
CA GLY A 355 4.84 22.05 -1.46
C GLY A 355 4.74 23.56 -1.60
N CYS A 356 4.77 23.96 -2.85
CA CYS A 356 4.68 25.36 -3.25
C CYS A 356 3.47 25.57 -4.19
N THR A 357 2.89 26.75 -4.11
CA THR A 357 1.72 27.14 -4.88
C THR A 357 2.06 28.35 -5.77
N GLU A 358 1.55 28.33 -7.00
CA GLU A 358 1.63 29.47 -7.92
C GLU A 358 0.96 30.71 -7.29
N ILE A 359 1.65 31.85 -7.23
CA ILE A 359 1.08 33.11 -6.73
C ILE A 359 0.01 33.61 -7.72
N THR A 360 0.25 33.44 -9.00
CA THR A 360 -0.73 33.75 -10.06
C THR A 360 -1.02 32.47 -10.84
N PRO A 361 -2.23 31.88 -10.73
CA PRO A 361 -2.57 30.66 -11.43
C PRO A 361 -2.48 30.81 -12.95
N LEU A 362 -1.95 29.77 -13.61
CA LEU A 362 -1.86 29.69 -15.07
C LEU A 362 -3.26 29.67 -15.69
N ARG A 363 -3.45 30.48 -16.75
CA ARG A 363 -4.69 30.54 -17.52
C ARG A 363 -4.39 30.42 -19.01
N CYS A 364 -5.07 29.48 -19.68
CA CYS A 364 -4.89 29.24 -21.12
C CYS A 364 -5.23 30.46 -21.99
N SER A 365 -6.22 31.23 -21.61
CA SER A 365 -6.61 32.47 -22.30
C SER A 365 -5.60 33.62 -22.18
N GLY A 366 -4.54 33.46 -21.43
CA GLY A 366 -3.50 34.47 -21.18
C GLY A 366 -2.12 34.08 -21.70
N SER A 367 -2.01 33.28 -22.77
CA SER A 367 -0.74 32.72 -23.26
C SER A 367 0.35 33.78 -23.51
N LYS A 368 0.00 34.98 -24.00
CA LYS A 368 0.95 36.10 -24.19
C LYS A 368 1.58 36.64 -22.90
N LYS A 369 1.05 36.28 -21.72
CA LYS A 369 1.56 36.67 -20.40
C LYS A 369 2.29 35.51 -19.69
N GLN A 370 2.36 34.37 -20.35
CA GLN A 370 3.08 33.21 -19.82
C GLN A 370 4.55 33.30 -20.18
N ARG A 371 5.39 32.82 -19.26
CA ARG A 371 6.82 32.66 -19.46
C ARG A 371 7.35 31.46 -18.70
N LEU A 372 8.57 31.12 -18.93
CA LEU A 372 9.28 30.05 -18.26
C LEU A 372 10.25 30.65 -17.23
N LEU A 373 10.11 30.22 -15.98
CA LEU A 373 11.07 30.47 -14.91
C LEU A 373 12.13 29.37 -15.00
N GLU A 374 13.35 29.74 -15.26
CA GLU A 374 14.47 28.82 -15.33
C GLU A 374 14.94 28.44 -13.92
N VAL A 375 15.11 27.16 -13.68
CA VAL A 375 15.69 26.57 -12.47
C VAL A 375 16.82 25.64 -12.92
N PRO A 376 18.07 26.11 -12.87
CA PRO A 376 19.21 25.33 -13.34
C PRO A 376 19.60 24.21 -12.37
N ASP A 377 20.36 23.25 -12.85
CA ASP A 377 20.95 22.15 -12.09
C ASP A 377 19.93 21.35 -11.24
N VAL A 378 18.71 21.23 -11.76
CA VAL A 378 17.65 20.39 -11.18
C VAL A 378 17.15 19.38 -12.21
N THR A 379 16.66 18.25 -11.71
CA THR A 379 16.04 17.21 -12.56
C THR A 379 14.70 16.78 -11.99
N TYR A 380 14.05 15.88 -12.69
CA TYR A 380 12.71 15.39 -12.36
C TYR A 380 12.69 13.86 -12.42
N PHE A 381 11.90 13.20 -11.64
CA PHE A 381 11.93 11.75 -11.46
C PHE A 381 11.48 10.93 -12.69
N THR A 382 10.78 11.54 -13.65
CA THR A 382 10.17 10.79 -14.78
C THR A 382 11.20 10.20 -15.75
N PHE A 383 10.86 9.06 -16.37
CA PHE A 383 11.72 8.29 -17.26
C PHE A 383 11.39 8.46 -18.74
N ASN A 384 10.12 8.72 -19.10
CA ASN A 384 9.69 8.80 -20.48
C ASN A 384 9.72 10.23 -20.98
N SER A 385 10.62 10.53 -21.92
CA SER A 385 10.68 11.83 -22.57
C SER A 385 9.44 12.08 -23.46
N SER A 386 8.95 13.31 -23.46
CA SER A 386 7.86 13.75 -24.33
C SER A 386 8.35 14.01 -25.75
N ILE A 387 9.60 14.47 -25.87
CA ILE A 387 10.27 14.73 -27.15
C ILE A 387 11.74 14.32 -26.98
N GLY A 388 12.18 13.33 -27.77
CA GLY A 388 13.58 12.91 -27.85
C GLY A 388 14.34 13.67 -28.94
N ASN A 389 15.67 13.62 -28.92
CA ASN A 389 16.57 14.19 -29.92
C ASN A 389 16.21 15.65 -30.26
N THR A 390 16.16 16.51 -29.26
CA THR A 390 15.71 17.91 -29.38
C THR A 390 16.66 18.87 -28.67
N ASN A 391 16.53 20.16 -28.91
CA ASN A 391 17.26 21.19 -28.19
C ASN A 391 16.37 21.91 -27.16
N VAL A 392 16.99 22.70 -26.28
CA VAL A 392 16.34 23.39 -25.19
C VAL A 392 15.27 24.38 -25.66
N GLU A 393 15.51 25.09 -26.76
CA GLU A 393 14.55 26.11 -27.26
C GLU A 393 13.28 25.45 -27.81
N ARG A 394 13.41 24.33 -28.52
CA ARG A 394 12.26 23.57 -29.00
C ARG A 394 11.48 22.97 -27.82
N CYS A 395 12.15 22.50 -26.77
CA CYS A 395 11.53 22.03 -25.54
C CYS A 395 10.72 23.13 -24.86
N LYS A 396 11.28 24.31 -24.69
CA LYS A 396 10.60 25.50 -24.13
C LYS A 396 9.37 25.91 -24.96
N GLN A 397 9.51 25.99 -26.28
CA GLN A 397 8.41 26.37 -27.19
C GLN A 397 7.27 25.35 -27.16
N ALA A 398 7.59 24.06 -27.10
CA ALA A 398 6.59 22.99 -26.96
C ALA A 398 5.75 23.16 -25.68
N CYS A 399 6.38 23.46 -24.54
CA CYS A 399 5.66 23.73 -23.30
C CYS A 399 4.83 25.02 -23.37
N LEU A 400 5.38 26.08 -23.92
CA LEU A 400 4.63 27.36 -24.06
C LEU A 400 3.41 27.21 -24.98
N GLY A 401 3.52 26.38 -26.02
CA GLY A 401 2.45 26.09 -26.97
C GLY A 401 1.36 25.16 -26.43
N ASP A 402 1.67 24.32 -25.46
CA ASP A 402 0.70 23.41 -24.82
C ASP A 402 0.13 24.02 -23.55
N CYS A 403 -1.15 24.34 -23.55
CA CYS A 403 -1.81 24.90 -22.37
C CYS A 403 -1.77 24.00 -21.16
N SER A 404 -1.77 22.70 -21.34
CA SER A 404 -1.72 21.71 -20.23
C SER A 404 -0.33 21.55 -19.63
N CYS A 405 0.74 21.91 -20.36
CA CYS A 405 2.11 21.84 -19.87
C CYS A 405 2.35 22.80 -18.70
N LYS A 406 2.95 22.29 -17.61
CA LYS A 406 3.27 23.06 -16.42
C LYS A 406 4.76 23.35 -16.27
N ALA A 407 5.60 22.52 -16.89
CA ALA A 407 7.04 22.71 -16.92
C ALA A 407 7.64 22.05 -18.16
N ALA A 408 8.80 22.55 -18.61
CA ALA A 408 9.70 21.84 -19.50
C ALA A 408 10.94 21.44 -18.70
N VAL A 409 11.27 20.15 -18.65
CA VAL A 409 12.52 19.68 -18.09
C VAL A 409 13.38 19.17 -19.22
N PHE A 410 14.56 19.74 -19.39
CA PHE A 410 15.47 19.41 -20.47
C PHE A 410 16.72 18.75 -19.94
N ARG A 411 17.00 17.55 -20.42
CA ARG A 411 18.19 16.74 -20.10
C ARG A 411 19.06 16.56 -21.32
N TYR A 412 20.37 16.70 -21.15
CA TYR A 412 21.34 16.47 -22.22
C TYR A 412 22.68 15.98 -21.66
N GLY A 413 23.40 15.23 -22.47
CA GLY A 413 24.76 14.76 -22.12
C GLY A 413 25.78 15.87 -22.27
N SER A 414 26.77 15.67 -23.16
CA SER A 414 27.80 16.67 -23.49
C SER A 414 27.32 17.72 -24.50
N ASP A 415 26.35 17.40 -25.35
CA ASP A 415 25.83 18.27 -26.41
C ASP A 415 24.44 18.83 -26.09
N PRO A 416 24.30 20.14 -25.78
CA PRO A 416 23.02 20.75 -25.47
C PRO A 416 22.09 20.90 -26.71
N SER A 417 22.59 20.64 -27.91
CA SER A 417 21.75 20.66 -29.12
C SER A 417 20.96 19.37 -29.31
N ASN A 418 21.30 18.31 -28.58
CA ASN A 418 20.69 16.99 -28.68
C ASN A 418 20.38 16.41 -27.29
N GLY A 419 19.15 16.63 -26.83
CA GLY A 419 18.71 16.15 -25.51
C GLY A 419 17.30 15.63 -25.53
N GLU A 420 16.79 15.39 -24.33
CA GLU A 420 15.45 14.89 -24.04
C GLU A 420 14.61 15.94 -23.34
N CYS A 421 13.39 16.10 -23.78
CA CYS A 421 12.43 17.06 -23.26
C CYS A 421 11.27 16.33 -22.57
N PHE A 422 10.99 16.70 -21.32
CA PHE A 422 9.90 16.19 -20.53
C PHE A 422 8.90 17.31 -20.26
N LEU A 423 7.63 17.09 -20.54
CA LEU A 423 6.56 18.10 -20.49
C LEU A 423 5.45 17.68 -19.50
N PRO A 424 5.71 17.68 -18.19
CA PRO A 424 4.72 17.27 -17.20
C PRO A 424 3.53 18.25 -17.18
N LYS A 425 2.31 17.69 -17.10
CA LYS A 425 1.06 18.42 -16.91
C LYS A 425 0.78 18.73 -15.44
N GLU A 426 1.41 17.99 -14.54
CA GLU A 426 1.51 18.24 -13.10
C GLU A 426 2.96 18.19 -12.69
N VAL A 427 3.39 19.14 -11.88
CA VAL A 427 4.76 19.20 -11.34
C VAL A 427 4.72 18.83 -9.88
N PHE A 428 5.34 17.72 -9.55
CA PHE A 428 5.60 17.26 -8.18
C PHE A 428 6.94 17.79 -7.68
N SER A 429 7.56 17.13 -6.71
CA SER A 429 8.89 17.52 -6.23
C SER A 429 9.93 17.45 -7.36
N ILE A 430 10.75 18.46 -7.42
CA ILE A 430 11.92 18.58 -8.29
C ILE A 430 13.11 18.26 -7.40
N MET A 431 14.15 17.64 -7.92
CA MET A 431 15.35 17.32 -7.14
C MET A 431 16.61 17.96 -7.74
N ASP A 432 17.60 18.22 -6.92
CA ASP A 432 18.91 18.62 -7.42
C ASP A 432 19.47 17.58 -8.39
N ASN A 433 20.13 18.06 -9.44
CA ASN A 433 20.78 17.20 -10.42
C ASN A 433 22.24 16.94 -9.99
N ASP A 434 22.44 15.84 -9.28
CA ASP A 434 23.78 15.34 -8.98
C ASP A 434 24.39 14.70 -10.25
N LYS A 435 25.19 15.48 -10.97
CA LYS A 435 25.80 15.06 -12.26
C LYS A 435 26.71 13.86 -12.16
N GLU A 436 27.31 13.62 -10.99
CA GLU A 436 28.15 12.45 -10.73
C GLU A 436 27.30 11.16 -10.73
N LYS A 437 26.05 11.28 -10.30
CA LYS A 437 25.09 10.19 -10.30
C LYS A 437 24.28 10.10 -11.59
N THR A 438 23.75 11.21 -12.08
CA THR A 438 22.84 11.23 -13.22
C THR A 438 23.56 11.06 -14.55
N HIS A 439 24.82 11.48 -14.64
CA HIS A 439 25.64 11.51 -15.87
C HIS A 439 25.03 12.35 -17.00
N TYR A 440 24.16 13.31 -16.67
CA TYR A 440 23.60 14.28 -17.61
C TYR A 440 23.46 15.66 -16.96
N ASN A 441 23.35 16.68 -17.81
CA ASN A 441 22.94 18.02 -17.42
C ASN A 441 21.42 18.14 -17.46
N SER A 442 20.83 18.90 -16.55
CA SER A 442 19.39 19.09 -16.51
C SER A 442 19.00 20.49 -16.02
N THR A 443 17.96 21.05 -16.64
CA THR A 443 17.36 22.31 -16.24
C THR A 443 15.85 22.20 -16.34
N ALA A 444 15.15 22.69 -15.33
CA ALA A 444 13.70 22.80 -15.34
C ALA A 444 13.28 24.24 -15.69
N PHE A 445 12.30 24.37 -16.53
CA PHE A 445 11.67 25.63 -16.94
C PHE A 445 10.21 25.59 -16.50
N LEU A 446 9.92 26.19 -15.34
CA LEU A 446 8.58 26.21 -14.77
C LEU A 446 7.73 27.27 -15.47
N LYS A 447 6.58 26.86 -15.97
CA LYS A 447 5.64 27.76 -16.61
C LYS A 447 4.97 28.65 -15.57
N VAL A 448 5.07 29.95 -15.72
CA VAL A 448 4.56 30.95 -14.78
C VAL A 448 3.79 32.04 -15.52
N GLN A 449 2.88 32.71 -14.81
CA GLN A 449 2.11 33.82 -15.34
C GLN A 449 2.51 35.14 -14.67
N ASN A 450 2.79 36.16 -15.47
CA ASN A 450 3.06 37.49 -14.94
C ASN A 450 1.81 38.07 -14.24
N ARG A 451 2.04 38.80 -13.16
CA ARG A 451 0.98 39.61 -12.53
C ARG A 451 0.44 40.61 -13.58
N ARG A 452 -0.83 40.90 -13.47
CA ARG A 452 -1.46 41.99 -14.26
C ARG A 452 -0.93 43.36 -13.87
#